data_a057fbb0b433f216691df649b7dfbf53
#
_entry.id   a057fbb0b433f216691df649b7dfbf53
#
_cell.length_a   1.000
_cell.length_b   1.000
_cell.length_c   1.000
_cell.angle_alpha   90.00
_cell.angle_beta   90.00
_cell.angle_gamma   90.00
#
_symmetry.space_group_name_H-M   'P 1'
#
loop_
_entity.id
_entity.type
_entity.pdbx_description
1 polymer ?
#
loop_
_entity_poly.entity_id
_entity_poly.type
_entity_poly.pdbx_seq_one_letter_code
_entity_poly.pdbx_strand_id
1 'polypeptide(L)'
;MIGQSLSLVGLQKRYGEMFAVRELSLDIAAGEFVSLLGPSGSGKTTVLTMVAGFDAPSVGRIVIGGRDVTRLAPNHRNIGMVFQKYALFPHLTIRQNIAFPLKMRGKSQKAATSRRVDEMLELIQLSGYAERYPNQLSGGQQQRVAVARALAFEPPVLLMDEPLGALDKKLREVMQFEIKRLQERLGVTVVYVTHDQDEALTMSDRVAIMCNGRLMQCGTPAELYRQPSSEFVADFIGRMNFIDGDCLDSKGGKTIVRLSEGSVLNLRSVGNDRDCRCAPGKALRVAIRPERIRLVRRGQGGAEAFPGVVDASVFVGSTYIVVVRLADRPEASLHVQIAADGFIPFQRNDNVDVLLDEEAVHVFPLVERCAA
;
A
#
# COMPACT_ATOMS: atom_id res chain seq x y z
N MET A 1 16.56 -12.77 15.76
CA MET A 1 15.77 -11.61 15.31
C MET A 1 16.06 -10.42 16.21
N ILE A 2 16.39 -9.27 15.62
CA ILE A 2 16.66 -8.03 16.36
C ILE A 2 15.41 -7.17 16.53
N GLY A 3 14.33 -7.48 15.79
CA GLY A 3 13.09 -6.72 15.76
C GLY A 3 12.37 -6.72 17.11
N GLN A 4 11.71 -5.60 17.42
CA GLN A 4 10.81 -5.43 18.55
C GLN A 4 9.44 -5.01 18.06
N SER A 5 8.38 -5.32 18.83
CA SER A 5 7.04 -4.85 18.54
C SER A 5 6.94 -3.33 18.64
N LEU A 6 6.06 -2.75 17.84
CA LEU A 6 5.71 -1.33 17.89
C LEU A 6 4.19 -1.21 18.02
N SER A 7 3.71 -0.55 19.08
CA SER A 7 2.29 -0.27 19.27
C SER A 7 2.04 1.23 19.27
N LEU A 8 1.15 1.65 18.41
CA LEU A 8 0.59 3.01 18.34
C LEU A 8 -0.80 2.97 18.96
N VAL A 9 -1.03 3.70 20.05
CA VAL A 9 -2.27 3.62 20.84
C VAL A 9 -2.97 4.96 20.85
N GLY A 10 -4.06 5.08 20.11
CA GLY A 10 -4.92 6.27 20.07
C GLY A 10 -4.18 7.54 19.67
N LEU A 11 -3.22 7.44 18.75
CA LEU A 11 -2.40 8.59 18.35
C LEU A 11 -3.23 9.66 17.68
N GLN A 12 -3.09 10.89 18.16
CA GLN A 12 -3.60 12.10 17.52
C GLN A 12 -2.49 13.12 17.36
N LYS A 13 -2.52 13.84 16.24
CA LYS A 13 -1.66 15.00 16.03
C LYS A 13 -2.46 16.16 15.46
N ARG A 14 -2.37 17.28 16.13
CA ARG A 14 -3.03 18.52 15.75
C ARG A 14 -2.01 19.63 15.57
N TYR A 15 -2.16 20.40 14.51
CA TYR A 15 -1.44 21.64 14.25
C TYR A 15 -2.46 22.79 14.16
N GLY A 16 -2.54 23.60 15.21
CA GLY A 16 -3.62 24.58 15.33
C GLY A 16 -4.99 23.90 15.30
N GLU A 17 -5.86 24.28 14.36
CA GLU A 17 -7.18 23.67 14.18
C GLU A 17 -7.19 22.40 13.33
N MET A 18 -6.10 22.12 12.61
CA MET A 18 -6.03 21.01 11.67
C MET A 18 -5.55 19.72 12.36
N PHE A 19 -6.29 18.63 12.17
CA PHE A 19 -5.84 17.29 12.55
C PHE A 19 -5.05 16.66 11.41
N ALA A 20 -3.76 16.42 11.65
CA ALA A 20 -2.91 15.66 10.74
C ALA A 20 -3.06 14.13 10.95
N VAL A 21 -3.32 13.72 12.19
CA VAL A 21 -3.61 12.31 12.56
C VAL A 21 -4.78 12.31 13.55
N ARG A 22 -5.75 11.41 13.32
CA ARG A 22 -6.98 11.29 14.10
C ARG A 22 -7.12 9.85 14.62
N GLU A 23 -6.91 9.67 15.92
CA GLU A 23 -7.18 8.42 16.64
C GLU A 23 -6.64 7.14 15.95
N LEU A 24 -5.35 7.17 15.61
CA LEU A 24 -4.69 6.04 14.97
C LEU A 24 -4.21 5.04 16.03
N SER A 25 -4.69 3.80 15.92
CA SER A 25 -4.17 2.65 16.67
C SER A 25 -3.68 1.60 15.70
N LEU A 26 -2.46 1.11 15.91
CA LEU A 26 -1.83 0.11 15.03
C LEU A 26 -0.79 -0.68 15.84
N ASP A 27 -0.94 -2.00 15.86
CA ASP A 27 0.04 -2.91 16.43
C ASP A 27 0.84 -3.58 15.32
N ILE A 28 2.17 -3.55 15.47
CA ILE A 28 3.15 -4.12 14.55
C ILE A 28 3.96 -5.15 15.33
N ALA A 29 3.98 -6.38 14.86
CA ALA A 29 4.71 -7.46 15.49
C ALA A 29 6.22 -7.31 15.33
N ALA A 30 6.99 -7.97 16.19
CA ALA A 30 8.45 -8.02 16.07
C ALA A 30 8.86 -8.70 14.76
N GLY A 31 9.70 -8.03 13.96
CA GLY A 31 10.16 -8.52 12.66
C GLY A 31 9.16 -8.34 11.53
N GLU A 32 8.02 -7.70 11.75
CA GLU A 32 7.00 -7.45 10.72
C GLU A 32 7.40 -6.24 9.85
N PHE A 33 7.06 -6.33 8.56
CA PHE A 33 7.17 -5.22 7.60
C PHE A 33 5.77 -4.62 7.37
N VAL A 34 5.53 -3.42 7.87
CA VAL A 34 4.24 -2.73 7.71
C VAL A 34 4.41 -1.46 6.89
N SER A 35 3.65 -1.34 5.81
CA SER A 35 3.58 -0.09 5.03
C SER A 35 2.41 0.79 5.47
N LEU A 36 2.68 2.09 5.63
CA LEU A 36 1.67 3.13 5.70
C LEU A 36 1.45 3.67 4.29
N LEU A 37 0.31 3.39 3.71
CA LEU A 37 -0.06 3.72 2.34
C LEU A 37 -1.23 4.71 2.32
N GLY A 38 -1.26 5.64 1.38
CA GLY A 38 -2.38 6.58 1.25
C GLY A 38 -2.03 7.80 0.40
N PRO A 39 -3.01 8.62 0.03
CA PRO A 39 -2.78 9.84 -0.75
C PRO A 39 -1.87 10.84 -0.02
N SER A 40 -1.36 11.83 -0.74
CA SER A 40 -0.59 12.93 -0.16
C SER A 40 -1.44 13.67 0.89
N GLY A 41 -0.83 14.05 2.01
CA GLY A 41 -1.54 14.72 3.11
C GLY A 41 -2.36 13.79 4.02
N SER A 42 -2.36 12.46 3.84
CA SER A 42 -3.11 11.53 4.70
C SER A 42 -2.52 11.32 6.11
N GLY A 43 -1.36 11.94 6.42
CA GLY A 43 -0.76 11.89 7.76
C GLY A 43 0.36 10.85 7.94
N LYS A 44 0.77 10.10 6.90
CA LYS A 44 1.80 9.04 6.97
C LYS A 44 3.14 9.51 7.53
N THR A 45 3.73 10.55 6.91
CA THR A 45 5.00 11.14 7.37
C THR A 45 4.87 11.71 8.79
N THR A 46 3.70 12.26 9.15
CA THR A 46 3.44 12.72 10.52
C THR A 46 3.47 11.56 11.52
N VAL A 47 2.86 10.42 11.19
CA VAL A 47 2.96 9.21 12.02
C VAL A 47 4.42 8.77 12.15
N LEU A 48 5.15 8.71 11.03
CA LEU A 48 6.55 8.30 11.02
C LEU A 48 7.43 9.23 11.89
N THR A 49 7.25 10.56 11.78
CA THR A 49 8.02 11.55 12.56
C THR A 49 7.67 11.49 14.05
N MET A 50 6.41 11.19 14.41
CA MET A 50 6.03 10.93 15.80
C MET A 50 6.70 9.67 16.34
N VAL A 51 6.72 8.57 15.57
CA VAL A 51 7.42 7.33 15.96
C VAL A 51 8.91 7.57 16.10
N ALA A 52 9.53 8.32 15.19
CA ALA A 52 10.94 8.68 15.24
C ALA A 52 11.30 9.60 16.44
N GLY A 53 10.31 10.34 16.98
CA GLY A 53 10.49 11.26 18.09
C GLY A 53 10.91 12.67 17.68
N PHE A 54 10.82 13.00 16.41
CA PHE A 54 11.03 14.39 15.93
C PHE A 54 9.83 15.28 16.21
N ASP A 55 8.67 14.69 16.38
CA ASP A 55 7.45 15.38 16.76
C ASP A 55 6.73 14.59 17.86
N ALA A 56 6.06 15.28 18.78
CA ALA A 56 5.31 14.65 19.86
C ALA A 56 3.84 14.51 19.44
N PRO A 57 3.17 13.37 19.73
CA PRO A 57 1.73 13.26 19.56
C PRO A 57 1.02 14.24 20.50
N SER A 58 -0.13 14.76 20.04
CA SER A 58 -1.00 15.60 20.88
C SER A 58 -1.74 14.74 21.93
N VAL A 59 -2.11 13.48 21.54
CA VAL A 59 -2.77 12.49 22.38
C VAL A 59 -2.24 11.10 21.99
N GLY A 60 -2.30 10.15 22.90
CA GLY A 60 -1.95 8.77 22.67
C GLY A 60 -0.54 8.41 23.10
N ARG A 61 -0.13 7.17 22.81
CA ARG A 61 1.16 6.60 23.26
C ARG A 61 1.84 5.81 22.13
N ILE A 62 3.17 5.79 22.19
CA ILE A 62 4.04 5.01 21.30
C ILE A 62 4.86 4.07 22.18
N VAL A 63 4.73 2.77 21.94
CA VAL A 63 5.38 1.72 22.74
C VAL A 63 6.25 0.86 21.85
N ILE A 64 7.52 0.69 22.17
CA ILE A 64 8.49 -0.15 21.45
C ILE A 64 9.01 -1.21 22.38
N GLY A 65 8.86 -2.50 22.03
CA GLY A 65 9.30 -3.62 22.87
C GLY A 65 8.73 -3.57 24.27
N GLY A 66 7.48 -3.13 24.44
CA GLY A 66 6.80 -2.98 25.74
C GLY A 66 7.18 -1.69 26.51
N ARG A 67 8.14 -0.88 26.01
CA ARG A 67 8.55 0.37 26.65
C ARG A 67 7.85 1.56 26.02
N ASP A 68 7.23 2.41 26.84
CA ASP A 68 6.69 3.71 26.39
C ASP A 68 7.85 4.65 26.02
N VAL A 69 7.86 5.08 24.75
CA VAL A 69 8.86 5.99 24.20
C VAL A 69 8.28 7.33 23.78
N THR A 70 7.02 7.60 24.09
CA THR A 70 6.24 8.75 23.61
C THR A 70 6.97 10.07 23.83
N ARG A 71 7.57 10.26 25.01
CA ARG A 71 8.26 11.51 25.41
C ARG A 71 9.78 11.46 25.22
N LEU A 72 10.33 10.34 24.72
CA LEU A 72 11.76 10.22 24.52
C LEU A 72 12.21 10.97 23.25
N ALA A 73 13.32 11.67 23.35
CA ALA A 73 13.98 12.27 22.19
C ALA A 73 14.46 11.19 21.19
N PRO A 74 14.62 11.51 19.89
CA PRO A 74 14.97 10.53 18.84
C PRO A 74 16.18 9.66 19.15
N ASN A 75 17.25 10.25 19.69
CA ASN A 75 18.48 9.55 20.05
C ASN A 75 18.33 8.51 21.17
N HIS A 76 17.25 8.56 21.95
CA HIS A 76 16.95 7.64 23.04
C HIS A 76 15.94 6.54 22.67
N ARG A 77 15.36 6.56 21.46
CA ARG A 77 14.40 5.56 20.98
C ARG A 77 15.02 4.32 20.36
N ASN A 78 16.31 4.37 20.06
CA ASN A 78 17.06 3.29 19.41
C ASN A 78 16.48 2.85 18.05
N ILE A 79 16.01 3.78 17.25
CA ILE A 79 15.37 3.55 15.94
C ILE A 79 16.34 3.89 14.83
N GLY A 80 16.35 3.08 13.74
CA GLY A 80 16.97 3.44 12.48
C GLY A 80 16.00 4.26 11.62
N MET A 81 16.50 5.24 10.86
CA MET A 81 15.67 6.02 9.96
C MET A 81 16.35 6.26 8.62
N VAL A 82 15.58 6.04 7.53
CA VAL A 82 15.94 6.36 6.16
C VAL A 82 15.00 7.45 5.68
N PHE A 83 15.55 8.60 5.32
CA PHE A 83 14.79 9.75 4.82
C PHE A 83 14.63 9.68 3.30
N GLN A 84 13.62 10.33 2.77
CA GLN A 84 13.31 10.43 1.34
C GLN A 84 14.51 10.90 0.48
N LYS A 85 15.30 11.86 0.97
CA LYS A 85 16.50 12.36 0.29
C LYS A 85 17.80 11.65 0.73
N TYR A 86 17.70 10.44 1.29
CA TYR A 86 18.81 9.61 1.82
C TYR A 86 19.66 10.28 2.92
N ALA A 87 19.75 11.60 2.95
CA ALA A 87 20.47 12.43 3.93
C ALA A 87 21.91 11.92 4.22
N LEU A 88 22.63 11.44 3.20
CA LEU A 88 24.04 11.07 3.35
C LEU A 88 24.89 12.32 3.57
N PHE A 89 25.92 12.17 4.40
CA PHE A 89 26.89 13.24 4.64
C PHE A 89 27.81 13.38 3.41
N PRO A 90 27.74 14.47 2.63
CA PRO A 90 28.44 14.58 1.35
C PRO A 90 29.95 14.67 1.48
N HIS A 91 30.45 15.11 2.63
CA HIS A 91 31.87 15.27 2.97
C HIS A 91 32.47 14.01 3.61
N LEU A 92 31.69 12.95 3.81
CA LEU A 92 32.17 11.68 4.35
C LEU A 92 32.16 10.62 3.24
N THR A 93 33.15 9.71 3.27
CA THR A 93 33.15 8.52 2.39
C THR A 93 31.99 7.59 2.76
N ILE A 94 31.70 6.59 1.92
CA ILE A 94 30.67 5.60 2.17
C ILE A 94 30.94 4.83 3.46
N ARG A 95 32.18 4.38 3.67
CA ARG A 95 32.66 3.78 4.91
C ARG A 95 32.37 4.67 6.12
N GLN A 96 32.68 5.94 6.00
CA GLN A 96 32.48 6.91 7.08
C GLN A 96 31.00 7.19 7.35
N ASN A 97 30.16 7.24 6.31
CA ASN A 97 28.73 7.37 6.45
C ASN A 97 28.14 6.21 7.25
N ILE A 98 28.50 4.96 6.91
CA ILE A 98 28.03 3.76 7.63
C ILE A 98 28.57 3.70 9.06
N ALA A 99 29.84 4.12 9.28
CA ALA A 99 30.45 4.16 10.60
C ALA A 99 29.88 5.24 11.52
N PHE A 100 29.26 6.29 10.97
CA PHE A 100 28.84 7.47 11.72
C PHE A 100 27.97 7.15 12.95
N PRO A 101 26.85 6.39 12.83
CA PRO A 101 25.98 6.11 13.97
C PRO A 101 26.68 5.26 15.04
N LEU A 102 27.63 4.40 14.67
CA LEU A 102 28.41 3.59 15.60
C LEU A 102 29.36 4.47 16.44
N LYS A 103 30.00 5.46 15.80
CA LYS A 103 30.88 6.43 16.48
C LYS A 103 30.13 7.31 17.48
N MET A 104 28.94 7.78 17.08
CA MET A 104 28.09 8.66 17.92
C MET A 104 27.58 7.96 19.18
N ARG A 105 27.41 6.63 19.14
CA ARG A 105 26.94 5.83 20.28
C ARG A 105 28.04 5.47 21.29
N GLY A 106 29.29 5.77 21.00
CA GLY A 106 30.44 5.63 21.93
C GLY A 106 30.74 4.20 22.41
N LYS A 107 30.13 3.18 21.82
CA LYS A 107 30.11 1.80 22.35
C LYS A 107 31.15 0.86 21.73
N SER A 108 31.95 1.30 20.73
CA SER A 108 32.74 0.31 20.01
C SER A 108 34.20 0.66 19.92
N GLN A 109 35.05 -0.33 20.23
CA GLN A 109 36.45 -0.31 19.89
C GLN A 109 36.59 -0.13 18.36
N LYS A 110 37.61 0.59 17.93
CA LYS A 110 37.87 0.92 16.52
C LYS A 110 37.83 -0.33 15.61
N ALA A 111 38.35 -1.45 16.08
CA ALA A 111 38.34 -2.72 15.35
C ALA A 111 36.90 -3.32 15.15
N ALA A 112 36.06 -3.25 16.19
CA ALA A 112 34.68 -3.75 16.10
C ALA A 112 33.82 -2.86 15.15
N THR A 113 34.03 -1.53 15.19
CA THR A 113 33.39 -0.61 14.23
C THR A 113 33.80 -0.94 12.80
N SER A 114 35.09 -1.16 12.54
CA SER A 114 35.59 -1.49 11.19
C SER A 114 34.94 -2.77 10.66
N ARG A 115 34.97 -3.83 11.47
CA ARG A 115 34.33 -5.13 11.09
C ARG A 115 32.85 -4.94 10.75
N ARG A 116 32.11 -4.23 11.59
CA ARG A 116 30.68 -4.00 11.35
C ARG A 116 30.41 -3.20 10.08
N VAL A 117 31.22 -2.21 9.76
CA VAL A 117 31.15 -1.46 8.52
C VAL A 117 31.45 -2.33 7.32
N ASP A 118 32.43 -3.22 7.39
CA ASP A 118 32.77 -4.16 6.31
C ASP A 118 31.61 -5.15 6.08
N GLU A 119 31.00 -5.69 7.15
CA GLU A 119 29.79 -6.51 7.07
C GLU A 119 28.63 -5.76 6.37
N MET A 120 28.41 -4.49 6.69
CA MET A 120 27.37 -3.69 6.05
C MET A 120 27.67 -3.41 4.58
N LEU A 121 28.92 -3.12 4.22
CA LEU A 121 29.34 -2.92 2.83
C LEU A 121 29.16 -4.19 1.99
N GLU A 122 29.48 -5.35 2.53
CA GLU A 122 29.24 -6.64 1.89
C GLU A 122 27.74 -6.91 1.72
N LEU A 123 26.96 -6.67 2.78
CA LEU A 123 25.50 -6.86 2.79
C LEU A 123 24.80 -6.07 1.68
N ILE A 124 25.24 -4.82 1.43
CA ILE A 124 24.69 -3.95 0.37
C ILE A 124 25.40 -4.09 -0.98
N GLN A 125 26.38 -5.01 -1.10
CA GLN A 125 27.19 -5.26 -2.30
C GLN A 125 27.97 -4.03 -2.80
N LEU A 126 28.53 -3.25 -1.89
CA LEU A 126 29.29 -2.03 -2.19
C LEU A 126 30.72 -2.01 -1.60
N SER A 127 31.31 -3.19 -1.31
CA SER A 127 32.65 -3.29 -0.72
C SER A 127 33.73 -2.52 -1.51
N GLY A 128 33.68 -2.58 -2.86
CA GLY A 128 34.62 -1.86 -3.74
C GLY A 128 34.40 -0.34 -3.82
N TYR A 129 33.34 0.19 -3.16
CA TYR A 129 32.98 1.61 -3.18
C TYR A 129 33.20 2.30 -1.84
N ALA A 130 33.80 1.62 -0.86
CA ALA A 130 33.93 2.07 0.52
C ALA A 130 34.54 3.48 0.68
N GLU A 131 35.56 3.79 -0.14
CA GLU A 131 36.31 5.07 -0.06
C GLU A 131 35.72 6.15 -1.01
N ARG A 132 34.66 5.85 -1.75
CA ARG A 132 33.98 6.87 -2.57
C ARG A 132 33.10 7.78 -1.73
N TYR A 133 32.79 8.95 -2.30
CA TYR A 133 31.86 9.92 -1.73
C TYR A 133 30.45 9.72 -2.31
N PRO A 134 29.39 10.18 -1.64
CA PRO A 134 28.00 10.02 -2.10
C PRO A 134 27.76 10.52 -3.54
N ASN A 135 28.34 11.63 -3.93
CA ASN A 135 28.21 12.20 -5.28
C ASN A 135 28.81 11.34 -6.41
N GLN A 136 29.60 10.33 -6.08
CA GLN A 136 30.21 9.37 -6.99
C GLN A 136 29.37 8.09 -7.16
N LEU A 137 28.17 8.05 -6.56
CA LEU A 137 27.27 6.91 -6.56
C LEU A 137 25.99 7.22 -7.32
N SER A 138 25.38 6.19 -7.94
CA SER A 138 24.00 6.27 -8.44
C SER A 138 22.99 6.43 -7.29
N GLY A 139 21.77 6.91 -7.59
CA GLY A 139 20.73 7.07 -6.60
C GLY A 139 20.42 5.78 -5.82
N GLY A 140 20.33 4.64 -6.50
CA GLY A 140 20.13 3.34 -5.86
C GLY A 140 21.30 2.90 -4.98
N GLN A 141 22.54 3.23 -5.36
CA GLN A 141 23.71 2.97 -4.49
C GLN A 141 23.68 3.86 -3.26
N GLN A 142 23.35 5.15 -3.40
CA GLN A 142 23.19 6.06 -2.25
C GLN A 142 22.11 5.57 -1.29
N GLN A 143 21.00 5.08 -1.80
CA GLN A 143 19.94 4.50 -1.00
C GLN A 143 20.41 3.27 -0.22
N ARG A 144 21.10 2.32 -0.85
CA ARG A 144 21.68 1.15 -0.15
C ARG A 144 22.59 1.59 1.00
N VAL A 145 23.40 2.62 0.78
CA VAL A 145 24.26 3.20 1.83
C VAL A 145 23.43 3.80 2.97
N ALA A 146 22.33 4.50 2.66
CA ALA A 146 21.45 5.06 3.69
C ALA A 146 20.78 3.95 4.54
N VAL A 147 20.34 2.86 3.91
CA VAL A 147 19.80 1.68 4.59
C VAL A 147 20.88 1.02 5.46
N ALA A 148 22.09 0.78 4.92
CA ALA A 148 23.20 0.20 5.68
C ALA A 148 23.60 1.08 6.88
N ARG A 149 23.64 2.39 6.71
CA ARG A 149 23.89 3.34 7.81
C ARG A 149 22.83 3.24 8.90
N ALA A 150 21.56 3.15 8.52
CA ALA A 150 20.44 3.02 9.47
C ALA A 150 20.44 1.68 10.21
N LEU A 151 20.98 0.62 9.60
CA LEU A 151 21.06 -0.73 10.16
C LEU A 151 22.39 -1.03 10.88
N ALA A 152 23.43 -0.20 10.71
CA ALA A 152 24.77 -0.48 11.21
C ALA A 152 24.80 -0.75 12.71
N PHE A 153 23.96 -0.09 13.50
CA PHE A 153 23.89 -0.23 14.95
C PHE A 153 22.81 -1.21 15.45
N GLU A 154 22.23 -2.02 14.53
CA GLU A 154 21.22 -3.03 14.82
C GLU A 154 19.98 -2.49 15.54
N PRO A 155 19.29 -1.49 14.94
CA PRO A 155 18.07 -0.98 15.54
C PRO A 155 16.97 -2.04 15.56
N PRO A 156 16.16 -2.14 16.62
CA PRO A 156 15.01 -3.05 16.64
C PRO A 156 13.88 -2.63 15.72
N VAL A 157 13.80 -1.34 15.37
CA VAL A 157 12.81 -0.76 14.47
C VAL A 157 13.50 0.11 13.43
N LEU A 158 13.14 -0.06 12.17
CA LEU A 158 13.61 0.73 11.04
C LEU A 158 12.42 1.48 10.43
N LEU A 159 12.56 2.79 10.33
CA LEU A 159 11.59 3.68 9.70
C LEU A 159 12.10 4.11 8.33
N MET A 160 11.25 4.07 7.32
CA MET A 160 11.60 4.50 5.95
C MET A 160 10.53 5.45 5.42
N ASP A 161 10.93 6.66 5.01
CA ASP A 161 10.05 7.68 4.45
C ASP A 161 10.27 7.80 2.94
N GLU A 162 9.39 7.21 2.13
CA GLU A 162 9.42 7.20 0.66
C GLU A 162 10.82 6.95 0.05
N PRO A 163 11.55 5.93 0.49
CA PRO A 163 12.97 5.80 0.13
C PRO A 163 13.19 5.49 -1.36
N LEU A 164 12.18 4.93 -2.07
CA LEU A 164 12.29 4.53 -3.47
C LEU A 164 11.77 5.58 -4.46
N GLY A 165 11.15 6.67 -3.98
CA GLY A 165 10.43 7.63 -4.81
C GLY A 165 11.27 8.33 -5.89
N ALA A 166 12.59 8.44 -5.71
CA ALA A 166 13.50 9.10 -6.65
C ALA A 166 14.11 8.14 -7.70
N LEU A 167 13.78 6.83 -7.67
CA LEU A 167 14.35 5.82 -8.56
C LEU A 167 13.48 5.60 -9.80
N ASP A 168 14.11 5.24 -10.92
CA ASP A 168 13.40 4.73 -12.09
C ASP A 168 12.72 3.39 -11.78
N LYS A 169 11.73 3.01 -12.61
CA LYS A 169 10.88 1.84 -12.37
C LYS A 169 11.69 0.54 -12.21
N LYS A 170 12.64 0.28 -13.12
CA LYS A 170 13.42 -0.98 -13.11
C LYS A 170 14.31 -1.09 -11.87
N LEU A 171 14.96 -0.01 -11.50
CA LEU A 171 15.81 0.04 -10.31
C LEU A 171 14.96 -0.06 -9.03
N ARG A 172 13.78 0.55 -9.01
CA ARG A 172 12.82 0.46 -7.91
C ARG A 172 12.40 -0.98 -7.66
N GLU A 173 11.98 -1.72 -8.70
CA GLU A 173 11.62 -3.15 -8.58
C GLU A 173 12.76 -3.99 -7.98
N VAL A 174 14.00 -3.80 -8.46
CA VAL A 174 15.18 -4.50 -7.88
C VAL A 174 15.37 -4.14 -6.41
N MET A 175 15.24 -2.86 -6.07
CA MET A 175 15.45 -2.39 -4.69
C MET A 175 14.37 -2.85 -3.70
N GLN A 176 13.12 -3.03 -4.15
CA GLN A 176 12.06 -3.63 -3.35
C GLN A 176 12.45 -5.02 -2.85
N PHE A 177 12.88 -5.89 -3.76
CA PHE A 177 13.34 -7.24 -3.40
C PHE A 177 14.56 -7.24 -2.48
N GLU A 178 15.54 -6.36 -2.73
CA GLU A 178 16.74 -6.26 -1.91
C GLU A 178 16.42 -5.79 -0.48
N ILE A 179 15.55 -4.79 -0.32
CA ILE A 179 15.12 -4.31 1.00
C ILE A 179 14.35 -5.40 1.76
N LYS A 180 13.41 -6.10 1.09
CA LYS A 180 12.64 -7.18 1.72
C LYS A 180 13.55 -8.32 2.17
N ARG A 181 14.46 -8.80 1.32
CA ARG A 181 15.46 -9.83 1.67
C ARG A 181 16.34 -9.42 2.84
N LEU A 182 16.75 -8.15 2.87
CA LEU A 182 17.55 -7.60 3.96
C LEU A 182 16.78 -7.61 5.28
N GLN A 183 15.52 -7.18 5.25
CA GLN A 183 14.63 -7.18 6.40
C GLN A 183 14.43 -8.60 6.94
N GLU A 184 14.12 -9.57 6.08
CA GLU A 184 13.94 -10.99 6.43
C GLU A 184 15.20 -11.59 7.06
N ARG A 185 16.38 -11.32 6.46
CA ARG A 185 17.67 -11.81 6.97
C ARG A 185 17.99 -11.27 8.36
N LEU A 186 17.68 -10.01 8.63
CA LEU A 186 17.97 -9.36 9.92
C LEU A 186 16.86 -9.54 10.95
N GLY A 187 15.62 -9.80 10.48
CA GLY A 187 14.43 -9.87 11.33
C GLY A 187 14.13 -8.55 12.05
N VAL A 188 14.44 -7.40 11.41
CA VAL A 188 14.14 -6.07 11.93
C VAL A 188 12.67 -5.72 11.67
N THR A 189 12.02 -5.02 12.61
CA THR A 189 10.68 -4.48 12.40
C THR A 189 10.76 -3.24 11.52
N VAL A 190 9.94 -3.18 10.46
CA VAL A 190 9.97 -2.06 9.50
C VAL A 190 8.64 -1.34 9.46
N VAL A 191 8.68 -0.01 9.51
CA VAL A 191 7.58 0.88 9.16
C VAL A 191 7.99 1.66 7.91
N TYR A 192 7.29 1.42 6.83
CA TYR A 192 7.58 1.94 5.51
C TYR A 192 6.48 2.90 5.07
N VAL A 193 6.83 4.13 4.72
CA VAL A 193 5.88 5.10 4.16
C VAL A 193 6.05 5.16 2.66
N THR A 194 4.95 5.04 1.94
CA THR A 194 4.91 5.21 0.49
C THR A 194 3.54 5.73 0.03
N HIS A 195 3.49 6.29 -1.16
CA HIS A 195 2.26 6.55 -1.92
C HIS A 195 2.12 5.60 -3.13
N ASP A 196 3.12 4.75 -3.36
CA ASP A 196 3.14 3.76 -4.45
C ASP A 196 2.52 2.44 -3.95
N GLN A 197 1.45 1.99 -4.63
CA GLN A 197 0.73 0.77 -4.28
C GLN A 197 1.57 -0.48 -4.55
N ASP A 198 2.33 -0.49 -5.65
CA ASP A 198 3.15 -1.65 -6.04
C ASP A 198 4.23 -1.91 -4.98
N GLU A 199 4.85 -0.84 -4.43
CA GLU A 199 5.80 -0.95 -3.33
C GLU A 199 5.17 -1.58 -2.10
N ALA A 200 4.03 -1.04 -1.65
CA ALA A 200 3.35 -1.51 -0.46
C ALA A 200 2.88 -2.97 -0.60
N LEU A 201 2.29 -3.33 -1.74
CA LEU A 201 1.76 -4.67 -1.98
C LEU A 201 2.85 -5.74 -2.16
N THR A 202 4.04 -5.35 -2.68
CA THR A 202 5.14 -6.28 -2.96
C THR A 202 5.97 -6.59 -1.72
N MET A 203 6.24 -5.59 -0.86
CA MET A 203 7.20 -5.73 0.24
C MET A 203 6.57 -6.03 1.60
N SER A 204 5.29 -5.69 1.80
CA SER A 204 4.73 -5.66 3.15
C SER A 204 4.07 -6.97 3.57
N ASP A 205 4.24 -7.34 4.82
CA ASP A 205 3.46 -8.37 5.46
C ASP A 205 2.03 -7.86 5.71
N ARG A 206 1.90 -6.57 6.10
CA ARG A 206 0.62 -5.87 6.20
C ARG A 206 0.75 -4.44 5.68
N VAL A 207 -0.35 -3.93 5.12
CA VAL A 207 -0.46 -2.54 4.66
C VAL A 207 -1.56 -1.84 5.45
N ALA A 208 -1.23 -0.68 6.02
CA ALA A 208 -2.15 0.20 6.72
C ALA A 208 -2.53 1.37 5.80
N ILE A 209 -3.77 1.37 5.32
CA ILE A 209 -4.29 2.41 4.40
C ILE A 209 -4.77 3.61 5.20
N MET A 210 -4.20 4.77 4.92
CA MET A 210 -4.53 6.03 5.58
C MET A 210 -5.24 7.01 4.65
N CYS A 211 -6.27 7.67 5.16
CA CYS A 211 -6.97 8.75 4.49
C CYS A 211 -7.40 9.82 5.51
N ASN A 212 -7.17 11.11 5.20
CA ASN A 212 -7.58 12.24 6.04
C ASN A 212 -7.21 12.09 7.53
N GLY A 213 -5.99 11.59 7.79
CA GLY A 213 -5.45 11.37 9.14
C GLY A 213 -6.01 10.16 9.87
N ARG A 214 -6.81 9.30 9.23
CA ARG A 214 -7.41 8.09 9.82
C ARG A 214 -6.87 6.83 9.18
N LEU A 215 -6.82 5.75 9.94
CA LEU A 215 -6.61 4.40 9.45
C LEU A 215 -7.94 3.87 8.89
N MET A 216 -7.97 3.61 7.58
CA MET A 216 -9.17 3.10 6.91
C MET A 216 -9.28 1.58 6.99
N GLN A 217 -8.18 0.89 6.74
CA GLN A 217 -8.06 -0.57 6.84
C GLN A 217 -6.60 -0.95 7.01
N CYS A 218 -6.34 -2.04 7.74
CA CYS A 218 -5.03 -2.66 7.85
C CYS A 218 -5.18 -4.17 7.69
N GLY A 219 -4.40 -4.77 6.80
CA GLY A 219 -4.44 -6.20 6.51
C GLY A 219 -3.30 -6.61 5.59
N THR A 220 -3.23 -7.88 5.25
CA THR A 220 -2.32 -8.38 4.23
C THR A 220 -2.66 -7.79 2.86
N PRO A 221 -1.70 -7.69 1.92
CA PRO A 221 -1.97 -7.25 0.55
C PRO A 221 -3.15 -7.98 -0.11
N ALA A 222 -3.23 -9.29 0.08
CA ALA A 222 -4.31 -10.11 -0.48
C ALA A 222 -5.69 -9.81 0.14
N GLU A 223 -5.75 -9.58 1.45
CA GLU A 223 -6.98 -9.19 2.15
C GLU A 223 -7.48 -7.84 1.66
N LEU A 224 -6.61 -6.83 1.58
CA LEU A 224 -6.98 -5.48 1.13
C LEU A 224 -7.51 -5.48 -0.30
N TYR A 225 -6.92 -6.31 -1.17
CA TYR A 225 -7.33 -6.43 -2.57
C TYR A 225 -8.66 -7.17 -2.73
N ARG A 226 -8.83 -8.29 -1.98
CA ARG A 226 -9.99 -9.20 -2.10
C ARG A 226 -11.16 -8.82 -1.21
N GLN A 227 -10.93 -8.13 -0.09
CA GLN A 227 -11.92 -7.80 0.92
C GLN A 227 -11.79 -6.35 1.39
N PRO A 228 -11.92 -5.37 0.47
CA PRO A 228 -11.86 -3.97 0.84
C PRO A 228 -13.03 -3.62 1.77
N SER A 229 -12.75 -2.93 2.87
CA SER A 229 -13.76 -2.56 3.88
C SER A 229 -14.64 -1.39 3.49
N SER A 230 -14.27 -0.65 2.44
CA SER A 230 -15.00 0.52 1.97
C SER A 230 -14.75 0.79 0.48
N GLU A 231 -15.62 1.58 -0.14
CA GLU A 231 -15.47 2.04 -1.53
C GLU A 231 -14.10 2.73 -1.72
N PHE A 232 -13.69 3.55 -0.75
CA PHE A 232 -12.38 4.22 -0.81
C PHE A 232 -11.22 3.21 -0.89
N VAL A 233 -11.22 2.18 -0.05
CA VAL A 233 -10.15 1.16 -0.08
C VAL A 233 -10.20 0.36 -1.38
N ALA A 234 -11.40 0.02 -1.86
CA ALA A 234 -11.61 -0.71 -3.11
C ALA A 234 -11.04 0.05 -4.32
N ASP A 235 -11.30 1.36 -4.40
CA ASP A 235 -10.83 2.24 -5.48
C ASP A 235 -9.34 2.57 -5.33
N PHE A 236 -8.88 2.70 -4.10
CA PHE A 236 -7.49 3.07 -3.81
C PHE A 236 -6.51 1.91 -4.06
N ILE A 237 -6.89 0.65 -3.84
CA ILE A 237 -6.04 -0.53 -4.09
C ILE A 237 -6.38 -1.15 -5.44
N GLY A 238 -5.61 -0.82 -6.47
CA GLY A 238 -5.83 -1.26 -7.84
C GLY A 238 -7.03 -0.58 -8.48
N ARG A 239 -7.40 -1.00 -9.69
CA ARG A 239 -8.58 -0.48 -10.39
C ARG A 239 -9.84 -1.21 -9.95
N MET A 240 -10.95 -0.48 -9.85
CA MET A 240 -12.27 -1.02 -9.55
C MET A 240 -13.30 -0.41 -10.50
N ASN A 241 -14.22 -1.23 -11.01
CA ASN A 241 -15.41 -0.75 -11.71
C ASN A 241 -16.52 -0.55 -10.68
N PHE A 242 -17.25 0.55 -10.80
CA PHE A 242 -18.38 0.86 -9.94
C PHE A 242 -19.64 1.03 -10.78
N ILE A 243 -20.72 0.36 -10.36
CA ILE A 243 -22.03 0.44 -10.99
C ILE A 243 -23.05 0.70 -9.89
N ASP A 244 -23.81 1.78 -10.00
CA ASP A 244 -24.89 2.05 -9.05
C ASP A 244 -26.07 1.11 -9.30
N GLY A 245 -26.75 0.70 -8.26
CA GLY A 245 -27.89 -0.21 -8.34
C GLY A 245 -28.82 -0.10 -7.15
N ASP A 246 -29.94 -0.84 -7.19
CA ASP A 246 -30.92 -0.87 -6.12
C ASP A 246 -30.99 -2.26 -5.51
N CYS A 247 -30.99 -2.35 -4.21
CA CYS A 247 -31.25 -3.61 -3.49
C CYS A 247 -32.72 -4.01 -3.66
N LEU A 248 -32.98 -5.16 -4.28
CA LEU A 248 -34.34 -5.71 -4.40
C LEU A 248 -34.70 -6.58 -3.20
N ASP A 249 -33.79 -7.45 -2.78
CA ASP A 249 -33.97 -8.32 -1.61
C ASP A 249 -32.59 -8.67 -1.03
N SER A 250 -32.55 -8.90 0.29
CA SER A 250 -31.34 -9.34 1.00
C SER A 250 -31.77 -10.30 2.11
N LYS A 251 -31.79 -11.61 1.80
CA LYS A 251 -32.17 -12.67 2.73
C LYS A 251 -31.29 -13.90 2.56
N GLY A 252 -30.99 -14.56 3.69
CA GLY A 252 -30.33 -15.86 3.69
C GLY A 252 -28.94 -15.89 3.06
N GLY A 253 -28.17 -14.79 3.16
CA GLY A 253 -26.86 -14.71 2.55
C GLY A 253 -26.87 -14.50 1.03
N LYS A 254 -27.99 -14.09 0.46
CA LYS A 254 -28.10 -13.67 -0.94
C LYS A 254 -28.62 -12.24 -1.00
N THR A 255 -27.99 -11.43 -1.84
CA THR A 255 -28.44 -10.06 -2.14
C THR A 255 -28.78 -9.98 -3.61
N ILE A 256 -30.01 -9.58 -3.91
CA ILE A 256 -30.48 -9.36 -5.29
C ILE A 256 -30.38 -7.88 -5.58
N VAL A 257 -29.59 -7.53 -6.58
CA VAL A 257 -29.34 -6.15 -6.97
C VAL A 257 -29.83 -5.92 -8.39
N ARG A 258 -30.66 -4.91 -8.57
CA ARG A 258 -31.05 -4.43 -9.89
C ARG A 258 -30.09 -3.36 -10.34
N LEU A 259 -29.38 -3.60 -11.44
CA LEU A 259 -28.46 -2.63 -12.04
C LEU A 259 -29.18 -1.70 -13.04
N SER A 260 -30.19 -2.24 -13.82
CA SER A 260 -31.01 -1.48 -14.74
C SER A 260 -32.36 -2.19 -14.91
N GLU A 261 -33.33 -1.60 -15.66
CA GLU A 261 -34.57 -2.26 -16.02
C GLU A 261 -34.25 -3.51 -16.85
N GLY A 262 -34.46 -4.71 -16.27
CA GLY A 262 -34.20 -6.01 -16.89
C GLY A 262 -32.86 -6.67 -16.51
N SER A 263 -31.95 -5.98 -15.83
CA SER A 263 -30.63 -6.51 -15.45
C SER A 263 -30.52 -6.69 -13.94
N VAL A 264 -30.50 -7.94 -13.48
CA VAL A 264 -30.50 -8.33 -12.07
C VAL A 264 -29.25 -9.19 -11.78
N LEU A 265 -28.51 -8.85 -10.73
CA LEU A 265 -27.43 -9.66 -10.19
C LEU A 265 -27.89 -10.42 -8.95
N ASN A 266 -27.58 -11.72 -8.90
CA ASN A 266 -27.80 -12.57 -7.75
C ASN A 266 -26.50 -12.78 -7.00
N LEU A 267 -26.19 -11.91 -6.06
CA LEU A 267 -24.95 -11.96 -5.29
C LEU A 267 -25.08 -12.92 -4.12
N ARG A 268 -24.19 -13.90 -4.02
CA ARG A 268 -24.00 -14.64 -2.78
C ARG A 268 -23.23 -13.74 -1.85
N SER A 269 -23.64 -13.62 -0.58
CA SER A 269 -22.92 -12.84 0.43
C SER A 269 -21.47 -13.32 0.52
N VAL A 270 -20.56 -12.60 -0.10
CA VAL A 270 -19.12 -12.88 -0.07
C VAL A 270 -18.45 -11.86 0.86
N GLY A 271 -17.87 -12.37 1.94
CA GLY A 271 -17.01 -11.59 2.83
C GLY A 271 -17.77 -10.75 3.85
N ASN A 272 -17.15 -10.50 4.94
CA ASN A 272 -17.38 -9.62 6.12
C ASN A 272 -18.67 -8.79 6.25
N ASP A 273 -19.75 -9.19 5.60
CA ASP A 273 -21.05 -8.55 5.60
C ASP A 273 -21.83 -8.79 6.89
N ARG A 274 -21.21 -8.45 8.02
CA ARG A 274 -21.97 -8.33 9.26
C ARG A 274 -22.87 -7.08 9.29
N ASP A 275 -22.64 -6.11 8.38
CA ASP A 275 -23.33 -4.81 8.41
C ASP A 275 -23.89 -4.27 7.09
N CYS A 276 -23.67 -4.91 5.93
CA CYS A 276 -24.44 -4.57 4.74
C CYS A 276 -25.88 -5.12 4.85
N ARG A 277 -26.65 -4.58 5.80
CA ARG A 277 -28.10 -4.66 5.78
C ARG A 277 -28.60 -3.76 4.65
N CYS A 278 -28.40 -4.22 3.41
CA CYS A 278 -29.05 -3.61 2.27
C CYS A 278 -30.55 -3.84 2.45
N ALA A 279 -31.22 -2.86 3.04
CA ALA A 279 -32.69 -2.92 3.10
C ALA A 279 -33.24 -2.84 1.66
N PRO A 280 -34.25 -3.63 1.32
CA PRO A 280 -34.92 -3.52 0.03
C PRO A 280 -35.29 -2.07 -0.30
N GLY A 281 -35.04 -1.65 -1.53
CA GLY A 281 -35.28 -0.28 -2.02
C GLY A 281 -34.16 0.73 -1.72
N LYS A 282 -33.06 0.35 -1.05
CA LYS A 282 -31.93 1.26 -0.88
C LYS A 282 -30.98 1.20 -2.08
N ALA A 283 -30.53 2.38 -2.49
CA ALA A 283 -29.48 2.52 -3.49
C ALA A 283 -28.14 2.03 -2.91
N LEU A 284 -27.39 1.33 -3.74
CA LEU A 284 -26.08 0.77 -3.41
C LEU A 284 -25.13 0.87 -4.61
N ARG A 285 -23.86 0.63 -4.35
CA ARG A 285 -22.82 0.60 -5.37
C ARG A 285 -22.22 -0.80 -5.46
N VAL A 286 -22.35 -1.39 -6.63
CA VAL A 286 -21.69 -2.65 -7.00
C VAL A 286 -20.29 -2.36 -7.48
N ALA A 287 -19.32 -3.10 -6.99
CA ALA A 287 -17.92 -2.93 -7.34
C ALA A 287 -17.30 -4.25 -7.78
N ILE A 288 -16.58 -4.23 -8.90
CA ILE A 288 -15.92 -5.42 -9.46
C ILE A 288 -14.59 -5.08 -10.11
N ARG A 289 -13.59 -5.95 -9.92
CA ARG A 289 -12.28 -5.81 -10.52
C ARG A 289 -12.31 -6.03 -12.04
N PRO A 290 -11.52 -5.29 -12.85
CA PRO A 290 -11.46 -5.43 -14.31
C PRO A 290 -11.18 -6.86 -14.79
N GLU A 291 -10.32 -7.60 -14.10
CA GLU A 291 -9.92 -8.99 -14.40
C GLU A 291 -10.98 -10.03 -13.99
N ARG A 292 -12.04 -9.61 -13.28
CA ARG A 292 -13.18 -10.43 -12.88
C ARG A 292 -14.38 -10.25 -13.78
N ILE A 293 -14.21 -9.54 -14.89
CA ILE A 293 -15.21 -9.35 -15.93
C ILE A 293 -14.75 -10.13 -17.15
N ARG A 294 -15.65 -10.93 -17.71
CA ARG A 294 -15.44 -11.66 -18.95
C ARG A 294 -16.28 -11.07 -20.06
N LEU A 295 -15.70 -10.90 -21.24
CA LEU A 295 -16.40 -10.50 -22.45
C LEU A 295 -16.54 -11.69 -23.40
N VAL A 296 -17.72 -11.82 -23.98
CA VAL A 296 -18.00 -12.76 -25.07
C VAL A 296 -18.73 -12.02 -26.19
N ARG A 297 -18.80 -12.61 -27.38
CA ARG A 297 -19.56 -12.02 -28.49
C ARG A 297 -21.06 -11.99 -28.16
N ARG A 298 -21.75 -11.01 -28.68
CA ARG A 298 -23.17 -10.82 -28.47
C ARG A 298 -23.96 -12.10 -28.73
N GLY A 299 -24.84 -12.49 -27.79
CA GLY A 299 -25.68 -13.70 -27.84
C GLY A 299 -24.99 -14.96 -27.30
N GLN A 300 -23.74 -14.89 -26.84
CA GLN A 300 -23.00 -16.01 -26.25
C GLN A 300 -22.99 -16.02 -24.72
N GLY A 301 -23.41 -14.93 -24.07
CA GLY A 301 -23.35 -14.75 -22.62
C GLY A 301 -24.48 -15.40 -21.82
N GLY A 302 -25.56 -15.82 -22.45
CA GLY A 302 -26.72 -16.37 -21.75
C GLY A 302 -27.61 -15.28 -21.10
N ALA A 303 -28.50 -15.70 -20.20
CA ALA A 303 -29.49 -14.81 -19.59
C ALA A 303 -28.93 -13.85 -18.53
N GLU A 304 -27.75 -14.13 -17.98
CA GLU A 304 -27.11 -13.33 -16.93
C GLU A 304 -26.13 -12.30 -17.48
N ALA A 305 -25.98 -12.22 -18.79
CA ALA A 305 -25.06 -11.32 -19.45
C ALA A 305 -25.64 -9.92 -19.67
N PHE A 306 -24.83 -8.90 -19.44
CA PHE A 306 -25.19 -7.51 -19.70
C PHE A 306 -24.76 -7.12 -21.12
N PRO A 307 -25.68 -6.59 -21.93
CA PRO A 307 -25.36 -6.11 -23.26
C PRO A 307 -24.46 -4.88 -23.21
N GLY A 308 -23.40 -4.86 -24.03
CA GLY A 308 -22.48 -3.76 -24.10
C GLY A 308 -21.91 -3.52 -25.50
N VAL A 309 -21.30 -2.36 -25.68
CA VAL A 309 -20.59 -1.95 -26.89
C VAL A 309 -19.17 -1.53 -26.48
N VAL A 310 -18.18 -2.02 -27.22
CA VAL A 310 -16.78 -1.68 -27.00
C VAL A 310 -16.48 -0.25 -27.45
N ASP A 311 -16.03 0.60 -26.56
CA ASP A 311 -15.62 1.97 -26.87
C ASP A 311 -14.13 2.06 -27.23
N ALA A 312 -13.28 1.28 -26.57
CA ALA A 312 -11.86 1.24 -26.81
C ALA A 312 -11.25 -0.11 -26.42
N SER A 313 -10.18 -0.48 -27.10
CA SER A 313 -9.33 -1.64 -26.75
C SER A 313 -7.87 -1.20 -26.85
N VAL A 314 -7.15 -1.23 -25.72
CA VAL A 314 -5.79 -0.72 -25.62
C VAL A 314 -4.85 -1.83 -25.14
N PHE A 315 -3.81 -2.08 -25.92
CA PHE A 315 -2.75 -3.03 -25.53
C PHE A 315 -1.79 -2.39 -24.53
N VAL A 316 -1.60 -3.08 -23.38
CA VAL A 316 -0.71 -2.62 -22.29
C VAL A 316 0.29 -3.73 -21.94
N GLY A 317 1.08 -4.16 -22.93
CA GLY A 317 2.10 -5.18 -22.77
C GLY A 317 1.55 -6.58 -22.58
N SER A 318 1.34 -7.04 -21.34
CA SER A 318 0.85 -8.38 -21.04
C SER A 318 -0.67 -8.52 -21.09
N THR A 319 -1.40 -7.40 -21.21
CA THR A 319 -2.87 -7.38 -21.15
C THR A 319 -3.47 -6.38 -22.13
N TYR A 320 -4.75 -6.59 -22.48
CA TYR A 320 -5.59 -5.59 -23.11
C TYR A 320 -6.51 -4.98 -22.04
N ILE A 321 -6.68 -3.67 -22.08
CA ILE A 321 -7.72 -2.96 -21.35
C ILE A 321 -8.83 -2.63 -22.36
N VAL A 322 -9.99 -3.26 -22.20
CA VAL A 322 -11.15 -3.03 -23.03
C VAL A 322 -12.14 -2.18 -22.24
N VAL A 323 -12.53 -1.04 -22.81
CA VAL A 323 -13.56 -0.17 -22.23
C VAL A 323 -14.88 -0.51 -22.90
N VAL A 324 -15.86 -0.93 -22.10
CA VAL A 324 -17.18 -1.35 -22.58
C VAL A 324 -18.23 -0.44 -21.95
N ARG A 325 -19.09 0.13 -22.78
CA ARG A 325 -20.27 0.88 -22.37
C ARG A 325 -21.46 -0.06 -22.35
N LEU A 326 -22.18 -0.10 -21.23
CA LEU A 326 -23.38 -0.91 -21.10
C LEU A 326 -24.51 -0.32 -21.95
N ALA A 327 -25.27 -1.18 -22.68
CA ALA A 327 -26.33 -0.74 -23.58
C ALA A 327 -27.48 -0.04 -22.84
N ASP A 328 -27.82 -0.56 -21.66
CA ASP A 328 -28.88 -0.04 -20.81
C ASP A 328 -28.46 1.15 -19.93
N ARG A 329 -27.14 1.46 -19.89
CA ARG A 329 -26.55 2.57 -19.13
C ARG A 329 -25.38 3.16 -19.90
N PRO A 330 -25.64 4.00 -20.91
CA PRO A 330 -24.57 4.56 -21.74
C PRO A 330 -23.61 5.50 -20.99
N GLU A 331 -23.98 6.00 -19.81
CA GLU A 331 -23.14 6.76 -18.92
C GLU A 331 -22.15 5.88 -18.11
N ALA A 332 -22.42 4.58 -17.96
CA ALA A 332 -21.57 3.66 -17.23
C ALA A 332 -20.61 2.94 -18.18
N SER A 333 -19.32 3.17 -18.01
CA SER A 333 -18.26 2.45 -18.71
C SER A 333 -17.54 1.49 -17.78
N LEU A 334 -17.32 0.26 -18.24
CA LEU A 334 -16.57 -0.77 -17.54
C LEU A 334 -15.21 -0.96 -18.17
N HIS A 335 -14.19 -1.00 -17.34
CA HIS A 335 -12.85 -1.43 -17.73
C HIS A 335 -12.77 -2.95 -17.57
N VAL A 336 -12.38 -3.66 -18.61
CA VAL A 336 -12.19 -5.11 -18.59
C VAL A 336 -10.75 -5.41 -18.95
N GLN A 337 -10.09 -6.23 -18.14
CA GLN A 337 -8.71 -6.62 -18.35
C GLN A 337 -8.64 -8.05 -18.88
N ILE A 338 -8.04 -8.23 -20.06
CA ILE A 338 -7.93 -9.51 -20.75
C ILE A 338 -6.44 -9.80 -21.02
N ALA A 339 -6.00 -11.02 -20.76
CA ALA A 339 -4.62 -11.43 -21.04
C ALA A 339 -4.32 -11.33 -22.55
N ALA A 340 -3.11 -10.84 -22.87
CA ALA A 340 -2.65 -10.70 -24.25
C ALA A 340 -1.92 -11.98 -24.69
N ASP A 341 -2.65 -13.06 -24.89
CA ASP A 341 -2.16 -14.39 -25.29
C ASP A 341 -2.19 -14.64 -26.81
N GLY A 342 -1.97 -13.58 -27.58
CA GLY A 342 -1.98 -13.61 -29.06
C GLY A 342 -3.35 -13.35 -29.69
N PHE A 343 -4.38 -13.14 -28.87
CA PHE A 343 -5.74 -12.86 -29.33
C PHE A 343 -6.00 -11.35 -29.27
N ILE A 344 -6.47 -10.73 -30.38
CA ILE A 344 -7.04 -9.39 -30.36
C ILE A 344 -8.51 -9.57 -29.95
N PRO A 345 -8.86 -9.21 -28.71
CA PRO A 345 -10.13 -9.68 -28.18
C PRO A 345 -11.33 -9.02 -28.86
N PHE A 346 -11.32 -7.69 -28.97
CA PHE A 346 -12.45 -6.90 -29.47
C PHE A 346 -11.99 -5.59 -30.05
N GLN A 347 -12.73 -5.08 -31.05
CA GLN A 347 -12.50 -3.78 -31.68
C GLN A 347 -13.55 -2.76 -31.26
N ARG A 348 -13.28 -1.51 -31.48
CA ARG A 348 -14.23 -0.43 -31.24
C ARG A 348 -15.53 -0.67 -32.01
N ASN A 349 -16.68 -0.47 -31.35
CA ASN A 349 -18.05 -0.71 -31.83
C ASN A 349 -18.44 -2.19 -31.91
N ASP A 350 -17.62 -3.14 -31.46
CA ASP A 350 -18.07 -4.52 -31.32
C ASP A 350 -19.17 -4.62 -30.27
N ASN A 351 -20.23 -5.36 -30.61
CA ASN A 351 -21.29 -5.71 -29.67
C ASN A 351 -20.85 -6.94 -28.85
N VAL A 352 -20.91 -6.81 -27.54
CA VAL A 352 -20.45 -7.83 -26.59
C VAL A 352 -21.50 -8.11 -25.52
N ASP A 353 -21.38 -9.29 -24.93
CA ASP A 353 -22.02 -9.63 -23.68
C ASP A 353 -21.00 -9.60 -22.56
N VAL A 354 -21.31 -8.85 -21.50
CA VAL A 354 -20.48 -8.67 -20.31
C VAL A 354 -20.94 -9.62 -19.23
N LEU A 355 -20.05 -10.46 -18.74
CA LEU A 355 -20.30 -11.43 -17.67
C LEU A 355 -19.51 -11.01 -16.43
N LEU A 356 -20.20 -10.82 -15.31
CA LEU A 356 -19.59 -10.48 -14.04
C LEU A 356 -19.39 -11.77 -13.22
N ASP A 357 -18.20 -11.91 -12.60
CA ASP A 357 -17.94 -12.99 -11.63
C ASP A 357 -18.66 -12.63 -10.31
N GLU A 358 -19.83 -13.21 -10.09
CA GLU A 358 -20.69 -12.91 -8.94
C GLU A 358 -20.00 -13.14 -7.59
N GLU A 359 -19.05 -14.08 -7.51
CA GLU A 359 -18.29 -14.37 -6.28
C GLU A 359 -17.23 -13.29 -5.97
N ALA A 360 -16.87 -12.46 -6.96
CA ALA A 360 -15.89 -11.40 -6.85
C ALA A 360 -16.50 -9.99 -6.78
N VAL A 361 -17.82 -9.90 -6.74
CA VAL A 361 -18.54 -8.63 -6.62
C VAL A 361 -18.57 -8.17 -5.16
N HIS A 362 -18.27 -6.89 -4.95
CA HIS A 362 -18.46 -6.20 -3.67
C HIS A 362 -19.66 -5.26 -3.75
N VAL A 363 -20.31 -5.04 -2.61
CA VAL A 363 -21.42 -4.11 -2.50
C VAL A 363 -21.15 -3.11 -1.40
N PHE A 364 -21.26 -1.84 -1.72
CA PHE A 364 -21.09 -0.75 -0.75
C PHE A 364 -22.38 0.06 -0.64
N PRO A 365 -22.75 0.55 0.56
CA PRO A 365 -23.84 1.50 0.69
C PRO A 365 -23.47 2.77 -0.08
N LEU A 366 -24.44 3.34 -0.81
CA LEU A 366 -24.25 4.64 -1.43
C LEU A 366 -24.25 5.69 -0.32
N VAL A 367 -23.07 6.04 0.17
CA VAL A 367 -22.89 7.16 1.11
C VAL A 367 -22.73 8.41 0.24
N GLU A 368 -23.51 9.47 0.53
CA GLU A 368 -23.26 10.77 -0.09
C GLU A 368 -21.77 11.11 0.00
N ARG A 369 -21.14 11.35 -1.15
CA ARG A 369 -19.70 11.65 -1.21
C ARG A 369 -19.41 12.81 -0.29
N CYS A 370 -18.70 12.57 0.81
CA CYS A 370 -17.98 13.65 1.48
C CYS A 370 -17.05 14.25 0.43
N ALA A 371 -17.39 15.45 0.00
CA ALA A 371 -16.55 16.24 -0.91
C ALA A 371 -15.12 16.28 -0.35
N ALA A 372 -14.15 15.93 -1.21
CA ALA A 372 -12.72 15.91 -0.93
C ALA A 372 -12.20 17.34 -0.67
#